data_747697aca0c54fa11020d2844288bc39
#
_entry.id   747697aca0c54fa11020d2844288bc39
#
_cell.length_a   1.000
_cell.length_b   1.000
_cell.length_c   1.000
_cell.angle_alpha   90.00
_cell.angle_beta   90.00
_cell.angle_gamma   90.00
#
_symmetry.space_group_name_H-M   'P 1'
#
loop_
_entity.id
_entity.type
_entity.pdbx_description
1 polymer ?
#
loop_
_entity_poly.entity_id
_entity_poly.type
_entity_poly.pdbx_seq_one_letter_code
_entity_poly.pdbx_strand_id
1 'polypeptide(L)'
;MPKYWTKLNDKGELIARINKKTKRGEYYLSSAAKKQTEYISSIELIGFEKMPSGLFTSGAGLTSSGYFLAKELFDKWQTKIRITITADGQSQIKRQGRGVSLQINHTDLRRLNEFFRRTRAQGTAQVRGNIQGFLSFLSPRFFPAEKSDLSYNYTGGEMSSLLEKEDILDNLDDSDRESLNNFIPQYIFRIPLTLRSDKKLKVIFDLVDAGKQIYLKEIIEEFEKRLRATIQNENRWQEFLRKYILIFRNSYGEVLEKESVTLSGKFPDFMLIDPYNYLDIYEIKRPDTPLLGFDSSRGNYYWDKEISKAIAQVENYIHQIQRNSDALINDIRKKKGLDISIVRPRGYIIAGKREQIKNTTMEDFFRILNESLKNVDILFYDDLLEGLKTFLSRISQ
;
A
#
# COMPACT_ATOMS: atom_id res chain seq x y z
N MET A 1 49.16 -13.10 -35.48
CA MET A 1 48.21 -13.65 -34.47
C MET A 1 47.30 -14.64 -35.16
N PRO A 2 46.93 -15.78 -34.54
CA PRO A 2 46.06 -16.75 -35.19
C PRO A 2 44.68 -16.14 -35.50
N LYS A 3 44.18 -16.39 -36.70
CA LYS A 3 42.94 -15.88 -37.28
C LYS A 3 41.68 -16.35 -36.45
N TYR A 4 41.82 -17.50 -35.79
CA TYR A 4 40.76 -18.12 -35.03
C TYR A 4 41.14 -18.32 -33.57
N TRP A 5 40.17 -18.14 -32.67
CA TRP A 5 40.24 -18.65 -31.32
C TRP A 5 39.53 -20.01 -31.31
N THR A 6 40.14 -21.01 -30.69
CA THR A 6 39.62 -22.39 -30.63
C THR A 6 39.69 -22.90 -29.22
N LYS A 7 38.73 -23.75 -28.83
CA LYS A 7 38.72 -24.45 -27.55
C LYS A 7 38.48 -25.93 -27.78
N LEU A 8 39.28 -26.74 -27.11
CA LEU A 8 39.12 -28.19 -27.05
C LEU A 8 38.54 -28.59 -25.66
N ASN A 9 37.85 -29.71 -25.60
CA ASN A 9 37.48 -30.35 -24.33
C ASN A 9 38.63 -31.21 -23.78
N ASP A 10 38.42 -31.82 -22.61
CA ASP A 10 39.42 -32.67 -21.95
C ASP A 10 39.76 -33.94 -22.75
N LYS A 11 38.98 -34.29 -23.77
CA LYS A 11 39.19 -35.40 -24.69
C LYS A 11 39.83 -34.99 -26.01
N GLY A 12 40.22 -33.69 -26.16
CA GLY A 12 40.80 -33.13 -27.36
C GLY A 12 39.83 -32.85 -28.50
N GLU A 13 38.49 -32.97 -28.27
CA GLU A 13 37.49 -32.63 -29.30
C GLU A 13 37.32 -31.10 -29.37
N LEU A 14 37.17 -30.56 -30.61
CA LEU A 14 36.90 -29.14 -30.83
C LEU A 14 35.48 -28.80 -30.39
N ILE A 15 35.36 -27.92 -29.38
CA ILE A 15 34.07 -27.50 -28.84
C ILE A 15 33.69 -26.06 -29.18
N ALA A 16 34.64 -25.23 -29.61
CA ALA A 16 34.30 -23.90 -30.10
C ALA A 16 35.37 -23.35 -31.04
N ARG A 17 34.93 -22.62 -32.05
CA ARG A 17 35.80 -21.92 -33.00
C ARG A 17 35.22 -20.55 -33.30
N ILE A 18 35.99 -19.48 -33.05
CA ILE A 18 35.56 -18.09 -33.24
C ILE A 18 36.56 -17.36 -34.13
N ASN A 19 36.07 -16.71 -35.17
CA ASN A 19 36.88 -15.82 -36.00
C ASN A 19 37.06 -14.48 -35.30
N LYS A 20 38.29 -14.13 -34.92
CA LYS A 20 38.58 -12.92 -34.15
C LYS A 20 38.26 -11.62 -34.90
N LYS A 21 38.37 -11.63 -36.25
CA LYS A 21 38.11 -10.45 -37.09
C LYS A 21 36.61 -10.17 -37.24
N THR A 22 35.81 -11.20 -37.44
CA THR A 22 34.34 -11.06 -37.63
C THR A 22 33.57 -11.20 -36.34
N LYS A 23 34.20 -11.62 -35.24
CA LYS A 23 33.61 -11.92 -33.95
C LYS A 23 32.44 -12.90 -34.04
N ARG A 24 32.48 -13.81 -35.01
CA ARG A 24 31.50 -14.88 -35.23
C ARG A 24 32.15 -16.24 -35.09
N GLY A 25 31.41 -17.15 -34.47
CA GLY A 25 31.89 -18.51 -34.25
C GLY A 25 30.75 -19.50 -34.03
N GLU A 26 31.16 -20.74 -33.86
CA GLU A 26 30.25 -21.85 -33.60
C GLU A 26 30.68 -22.58 -32.32
N TYR A 27 29.71 -23.09 -31.62
CA TYR A 27 29.91 -24.01 -30.51
C TYR A 27 29.42 -25.41 -30.93
N TYR A 28 30.27 -26.37 -30.77
CA TYR A 28 29.99 -27.76 -31.14
C TYR A 28 29.62 -28.56 -29.86
N LEU A 29 28.44 -29.19 -29.90
CA LEU A 29 28.02 -30.06 -28.83
C LEU A 29 28.90 -31.32 -28.84
N SER A 30 29.56 -31.59 -27.71
CA SER A 30 30.40 -32.80 -27.61
C SER A 30 29.59 -34.08 -27.48
N SER A 31 30.28 -35.23 -27.63
CA SER A 31 29.68 -36.55 -27.42
C SER A 31 29.02 -36.72 -26.04
N ALA A 32 29.46 -35.98 -25.02
CA ALA A 32 28.88 -35.95 -23.69
C ALA A 32 27.54 -35.20 -23.61
N ALA A 33 27.23 -34.39 -24.62
CA ALA A 33 25.99 -33.59 -24.68
C ALA A 33 24.87 -34.27 -25.50
N LYS A 34 24.85 -35.61 -25.63
CA LYS A 34 23.90 -36.38 -26.48
C LYS A 34 22.45 -35.90 -26.32
N LYS A 35 21.97 -35.70 -25.12
CA LYS A 35 20.59 -35.21 -24.86
C LYS A 35 20.32 -33.85 -25.50
N GLN A 36 21.32 -32.98 -25.61
CA GLN A 36 21.12 -31.64 -26.19
C GLN A 36 21.05 -31.71 -27.74
N THR A 37 21.71 -32.68 -28.38
CA THR A 37 21.64 -32.85 -29.82
C THR A 37 20.27 -33.33 -30.34
N GLU A 38 19.40 -33.78 -29.44
CA GLU A 38 18.01 -34.11 -29.75
C GLU A 38 17.19 -32.84 -30.03
N TYR A 39 17.48 -31.78 -29.31
CA TYR A 39 16.69 -30.52 -29.31
C TYR A 39 17.37 -29.37 -30.06
N ILE A 40 18.70 -29.38 -30.17
CA ILE A 40 19.49 -28.29 -30.73
C ILE A 40 20.13 -28.74 -32.06
N SER A 41 19.95 -27.93 -33.11
CA SER A 41 20.56 -28.14 -34.40
C SER A 41 21.95 -27.53 -34.52
N SER A 42 22.13 -26.30 -34.02
CA SER A 42 23.40 -25.56 -34.03
C SER A 42 23.41 -24.47 -32.95
N ILE A 43 24.62 -24.12 -32.53
CA ILE A 43 24.84 -22.97 -31.60
C ILE A 43 25.85 -22.04 -32.26
N GLU A 44 25.42 -20.83 -32.55
CA GLU A 44 26.24 -19.73 -33.09
C GLU A 44 26.59 -18.73 -32.03
N LEU A 45 27.80 -18.17 -32.11
CA LEU A 45 28.29 -17.10 -31.22
C LEU A 45 28.56 -15.84 -32.04
N ILE A 46 27.94 -14.72 -31.69
CA ILE A 46 28.07 -13.43 -32.40
C ILE A 46 28.49 -12.31 -31.44
N GLY A 47 29.50 -11.56 -31.82
CA GLY A 47 30.03 -10.45 -31.04
C GLY A 47 31.11 -10.84 -30.03
N PHE A 48 31.62 -12.08 -30.08
CA PHE A 48 32.61 -12.57 -29.13
C PHE A 48 33.99 -12.79 -29.77
N GLU A 49 35.05 -12.46 -29.08
CA GLU A 49 36.45 -12.76 -29.48
C GLU A 49 36.95 -14.09 -28.90
N LYS A 50 36.31 -14.52 -27.79
CA LYS A 50 36.52 -15.77 -27.09
C LYS A 50 35.19 -16.29 -26.54
N MET A 51 35.10 -17.54 -26.18
CA MET A 51 33.89 -18.15 -25.64
C MET A 51 33.46 -17.44 -24.35
N PRO A 52 32.20 -16.97 -24.22
CA PRO A 52 31.69 -16.35 -23.01
C PRO A 52 31.67 -17.35 -21.84
N SER A 53 32.03 -16.89 -20.64
CA SER A 53 32.07 -17.72 -19.45
C SER A 53 30.67 -17.93 -18.86
N GLY A 54 30.47 -19.07 -18.17
CA GLY A 54 29.25 -19.34 -17.40
C GLY A 54 28.01 -19.76 -18.16
N LEU A 55 28.10 -19.90 -19.51
CA LEU A 55 26.97 -20.32 -20.36
C LEU A 55 27.06 -21.79 -20.76
N PHE A 56 28.24 -22.38 -20.64
CA PHE A 56 28.52 -23.73 -21.06
C PHE A 56 29.11 -24.54 -19.90
N THR A 57 28.79 -25.80 -19.84
CA THR A 57 29.42 -26.75 -18.94
C THR A 57 30.79 -27.17 -19.49
N SER A 58 31.71 -27.60 -18.65
CA SER A 58 33.05 -28.05 -19.06
C SER A 58 32.96 -29.18 -20.08
N GLY A 59 33.04 -28.85 -21.37
CA GLY A 59 33.04 -29.82 -22.48
C GLY A 59 31.70 -30.51 -22.77
N ALA A 60 30.59 -30.15 -22.15
CA ALA A 60 29.34 -30.91 -22.26
C ALA A 60 28.16 -30.18 -22.94
N GLY A 61 28.33 -28.91 -23.37
CA GLY A 61 27.27 -28.13 -23.99
C GLY A 61 26.71 -27.00 -23.09
N LEU A 62 25.52 -26.56 -23.42
CA LEU A 62 24.84 -25.51 -22.64
C LEU A 62 24.59 -25.92 -21.20
N THR A 63 24.57 -24.97 -20.30
CA THR A 63 24.13 -25.20 -18.93
C THR A 63 22.68 -25.71 -18.86
N SER A 64 22.26 -26.23 -17.71
CA SER A 64 20.94 -26.84 -17.53
C SER A 64 19.79 -25.90 -17.97
N SER A 65 19.88 -24.61 -17.71
CA SER A 65 18.86 -23.64 -18.15
C SER A 65 18.77 -23.50 -19.65
N GLY A 66 19.91 -23.45 -20.37
CA GLY A 66 19.92 -23.42 -21.83
C GLY A 66 19.40 -24.72 -22.45
N TYR A 67 19.68 -25.85 -21.82
CA TYR A 67 19.11 -27.14 -22.20
C TYR A 67 17.59 -27.17 -22.06
N PHE A 68 17.05 -26.79 -20.89
CA PHE A 68 15.60 -26.80 -20.67
C PHE A 68 14.87 -25.79 -21.56
N LEU A 69 15.46 -24.61 -21.79
CA LEU A 69 14.92 -23.66 -22.76
C LEU A 69 14.79 -24.22 -24.14
N ALA A 70 15.84 -24.90 -24.64
CA ALA A 70 15.81 -25.56 -25.96
C ALA A 70 14.79 -26.69 -26.02
N LYS A 71 14.66 -27.48 -24.94
CA LYS A 71 13.68 -28.55 -24.82
C LYS A 71 12.24 -28.01 -24.88
N GLU A 72 11.90 -26.98 -24.12
CA GLU A 72 10.57 -26.35 -24.15
C GLU A 72 10.19 -25.86 -25.56
N LEU A 73 11.14 -25.21 -26.25
CA LEU A 73 10.92 -24.78 -27.62
C LEU A 73 10.75 -25.94 -28.60
N PHE A 74 11.51 -27.03 -28.42
CA PHE A 74 11.38 -28.25 -29.21
C PHE A 74 10.02 -28.91 -28.95
N ASP A 75 9.62 -29.06 -27.68
CA ASP A 75 8.36 -29.73 -27.32
C ASP A 75 7.17 -28.97 -27.92
N LYS A 76 7.24 -27.62 -27.98
CA LYS A 76 6.20 -26.78 -28.58
C LYS A 76 6.09 -26.90 -30.11
N TRP A 77 7.21 -26.99 -30.81
CA TRP A 77 7.23 -26.94 -32.29
C TRP A 77 7.69 -28.22 -32.97
N GLN A 78 8.10 -29.24 -32.22
CA GLN A 78 8.58 -30.53 -32.68
C GLN A 78 9.66 -30.40 -33.77
N THR A 79 10.55 -29.43 -33.62
CA THR A 79 11.66 -29.18 -34.54
C THR A 79 12.91 -28.73 -33.78
N LYS A 80 14.10 -29.12 -34.28
CA LYS A 80 15.35 -28.74 -33.66
C LYS A 80 15.60 -27.23 -33.74
N ILE A 81 16.07 -26.66 -32.65
CA ILE A 81 16.24 -25.24 -32.47
C ILE A 81 17.66 -24.82 -32.87
N ARG A 82 17.76 -23.78 -33.68
CA ARG A 82 19.02 -23.06 -33.90
C ARG A 82 19.17 -22.00 -32.83
N ILE A 83 20.26 -22.05 -32.07
CA ILE A 83 20.53 -21.06 -31.00
C ILE A 83 21.63 -20.12 -31.47
N THR A 84 21.38 -18.83 -31.37
CA THR A 84 22.39 -17.78 -31.62
C THR A 84 22.59 -16.99 -30.32
N ILE A 85 23.75 -17.08 -29.71
CA ILE A 85 24.12 -16.32 -28.51
C ILE A 85 24.84 -15.07 -28.97
N THR A 86 24.36 -13.90 -28.53
CA THR A 86 24.88 -12.60 -28.91
C THR A 86 25.51 -11.87 -27.75
N ALA A 87 26.58 -11.11 -28.00
CA ALA A 87 27.16 -10.19 -27.00
C ALA A 87 26.23 -9.01 -26.70
N ASP A 88 25.61 -8.48 -27.76
CA ASP A 88 24.72 -7.32 -27.74
C ASP A 88 23.42 -7.64 -28.48
N GLY A 89 22.37 -6.84 -28.23
CA GLY A 89 21.07 -6.96 -28.86
C GLY A 89 20.02 -7.63 -27.98
N GLN A 90 18.78 -7.64 -28.47
CA GLN A 90 17.64 -8.19 -27.73
C GLN A 90 17.47 -9.70 -27.97
N SER A 91 17.05 -10.41 -26.93
CA SER A 91 16.65 -11.79 -27.03
C SER A 91 15.31 -11.90 -27.76
N GLN A 92 15.21 -12.85 -28.74
CA GLN A 92 14.00 -13.04 -29.54
C GLN A 92 13.90 -14.46 -30.08
N ILE A 93 12.69 -14.90 -30.34
CA ILE A 93 12.40 -16.15 -31.03
C ILE A 93 11.89 -15.82 -32.43
N LYS A 94 12.45 -16.46 -33.45
CA LYS A 94 12.01 -16.31 -34.84
C LYS A 94 11.60 -17.66 -35.39
N ARG A 95 10.47 -17.69 -36.12
CA ARG A 95 9.98 -18.85 -36.83
C ARG A 95 9.95 -18.52 -38.32
N GLN A 96 10.61 -19.35 -39.12
CA GLN A 96 10.60 -19.24 -40.58
C GLN A 96 10.22 -20.61 -41.16
N GLY A 97 9.00 -20.75 -41.67
CA GLY A 97 8.46 -22.03 -42.11
C GLY A 97 8.44 -23.05 -40.97
N ARG A 98 9.14 -24.18 -41.17
CA ARG A 98 9.31 -25.21 -40.11
C ARG A 98 10.51 -24.95 -39.19
N GLY A 99 11.38 -24.00 -39.53
CA GLY A 99 12.58 -23.70 -38.73
C GLY A 99 12.30 -22.75 -37.56
N VAL A 100 12.87 -23.07 -36.40
CA VAL A 100 12.82 -22.21 -35.18
C VAL A 100 14.23 -21.80 -34.81
N SER A 101 14.45 -20.51 -34.63
CA SER A 101 15.70 -19.93 -34.13
C SER A 101 15.47 -19.11 -32.89
N LEU A 102 16.31 -19.34 -31.87
CA LEU A 102 16.39 -18.56 -30.64
C LEU A 102 17.65 -17.70 -30.72
N GLN A 103 17.49 -16.39 -30.82
CA GLN A 103 18.56 -15.44 -30.55
C GLN A 103 18.46 -15.03 -29.09
N ILE A 104 19.54 -15.19 -28.32
CA ILE A 104 19.55 -14.89 -26.91
C ILE A 104 20.79 -14.05 -26.55
N ASN A 105 20.58 -12.94 -25.83
CA ASN A 105 21.68 -12.16 -25.28
C ASN A 105 22.39 -12.95 -24.18
N HIS A 106 23.69 -12.94 -24.15
CA HIS A 106 24.48 -13.69 -23.17
C HIS A 106 24.17 -13.28 -21.71
N THR A 107 23.79 -12.01 -21.48
CA THR A 107 23.41 -11.52 -20.16
C THR A 107 22.08 -12.15 -19.70
N ASP A 108 21.10 -12.26 -20.59
CA ASP A 108 19.80 -12.88 -20.29
C ASP A 108 19.97 -14.39 -20.00
N LEU A 109 20.79 -15.07 -20.81
CA LEU A 109 21.10 -16.49 -20.55
C LEU A 109 21.84 -16.70 -19.23
N ARG A 110 22.72 -15.77 -18.83
CA ARG A 110 23.39 -15.79 -17.53
C ARG A 110 22.41 -15.59 -16.38
N ARG A 111 21.50 -14.62 -16.49
CA ARG A 111 20.44 -14.39 -15.50
C ARG A 111 19.56 -15.64 -15.31
N LEU A 112 19.15 -16.26 -16.43
CA LEU A 112 18.39 -17.51 -16.40
C LEU A 112 19.17 -18.63 -15.68
N ASN A 113 20.46 -18.76 -15.93
CA ASN A 113 21.32 -19.72 -15.25
C ASN A 113 21.41 -19.49 -13.74
N GLU A 114 21.55 -18.23 -13.33
CA GLU A 114 21.59 -17.86 -11.92
C GLU A 114 20.29 -18.18 -11.22
N PHE A 115 19.16 -17.87 -11.88
CA PHE A 115 17.82 -18.22 -11.38
C PHE A 115 17.68 -19.74 -11.19
N PHE A 116 18.05 -20.55 -12.17
CA PHE A 116 18.01 -22.01 -12.06
C PHE A 116 18.86 -22.56 -10.92
N ARG A 117 20.06 -22.02 -10.74
CA ARG A 117 20.94 -22.43 -9.64
C ARG A 117 20.33 -22.11 -8.27
N ARG A 118 19.71 -20.94 -8.12
CA ARG A 118 19.06 -20.51 -6.89
C ARG A 118 17.85 -21.39 -6.57
N THR A 119 16.94 -21.58 -7.52
CA THR A 119 15.75 -22.42 -7.34
C THR A 119 16.12 -23.86 -6.96
N ARG A 120 17.15 -24.43 -7.60
CA ARG A 120 17.62 -25.78 -7.27
C ARG A 120 18.23 -25.86 -5.87
N ALA A 121 18.99 -24.86 -5.45
CA ALA A 121 19.59 -24.79 -4.12
C ALA A 121 18.52 -24.66 -3.02
N GLN A 122 17.51 -23.82 -3.25
CA GLN A 122 16.37 -23.63 -2.34
C GLN A 122 15.53 -24.91 -2.22
N GLY A 123 15.17 -25.55 -3.34
CA GLY A 123 14.43 -26.81 -3.34
C GLY A 123 15.18 -27.93 -2.59
N THR A 124 16.48 -28.02 -2.77
CA THR A 124 17.32 -29.04 -2.07
C THR A 124 17.39 -28.74 -0.57
N ALA A 125 17.53 -27.47 -0.17
CA ALA A 125 17.59 -27.10 1.25
C ALA A 125 16.24 -27.36 1.94
N GLN A 126 15.12 -27.03 1.29
CA GLN A 126 13.78 -27.25 1.81
C GLN A 126 13.47 -28.76 1.97
N VAL A 127 13.80 -29.57 0.96
CA VAL A 127 13.65 -31.03 1.05
C VAL A 127 14.47 -31.60 2.20
N ARG A 128 15.71 -31.14 2.37
CA ARG A 128 16.58 -31.57 3.46
C ARG A 128 16.03 -31.16 4.83
N GLY A 129 15.53 -29.94 4.98
CA GLY A 129 14.88 -29.46 6.20
C GLY A 129 13.64 -30.26 6.58
N ASN A 130 12.79 -30.58 5.58
CA ASN A 130 11.61 -31.42 5.83
C ASN A 130 11.98 -32.85 6.27
N ILE A 131 13.02 -33.45 5.67
CA ILE A 131 13.53 -34.77 6.08
C ILE A 131 14.08 -34.72 7.52
N GLN A 132 14.86 -33.71 7.85
CA GLN A 132 15.40 -33.54 9.21
C GLN A 132 14.27 -33.32 10.23
N GLY A 133 13.29 -32.51 9.93
CA GLY A 133 12.10 -32.31 10.79
C GLY A 133 11.33 -33.61 11.01
N PHE A 134 11.14 -34.41 9.98
CA PHE A 134 10.49 -35.71 10.07
C PHE A 134 11.31 -36.72 10.91
N LEU A 135 12.62 -36.79 10.72
CA LEU A 135 13.51 -37.63 11.50
C LEU A 135 13.53 -37.23 12.98
N SER A 136 13.51 -35.94 13.25
CA SER A 136 13.42 -35.39 14.62
C SER A 136 12.09 -35.76 15.29
N PHE A 137 10.99 -35.75 14.55
CA PHE A 137 9.67 -36.21 15.01
C PHE A 137 9.69 -37.73 15.33
N LEU A 138 10.28 -38.54 14.45
CA LEU A 138 10.36 -39.98 14.64
C LEU A 138 11.23 -40.37 15.84
N SER A 139 12.35 -39.70 16.05
CA SER A 139 13.28 -40.03 17.09
C SER A 139 14.09 -38.82 17.60
N PRO A 140 13.50 -38.00 18.48
CA PRO A 140 14.16 -36.81 19.04
C PRO A 140 15.50 -37.10 19.74
N ARG A 141 15.68 -38.36 20.21
CA ARG A 141 16.92 -38.79 20.89
C ARG A 141 18.11 -38.92 19.94
N PHE A 142 17.88 -39.38 18.70
CA PHE A 142 18.94 -39.57 17.71
C PHE A 142 19.04 -38.38 16.73
N PHE A 143 17.95 -37.66 16.54
CA PHE A 143 17.87 -36.46 15.72
C PHE A 143 17.28 -35.35 16.58
N PRO A 144 18.06 -34.75 17.49
CA PRO A 144 17.56 -33.60 18.25
C PRO A 144 17.16 -32.53 17.24
N ALA A 145 16.02 -31.90 17.48
CA ALA A 145 15.65 -30.71 16.73
C ALA A 145 16.73 -29.67 17.00
N GLU A 146 17.73 -29.62 16.14
CA GLU A 146 18.49 -28.39 15.99
C GLU A 146 17.41 -27.33 15.75
N LYS A 147 17.49 -26.19 16.48
CA LYS A 147 16.76 -25.01 16.08
C LYS A 147 17.07 -24.86 14.60
N SER A 148 16.20 -25.40 13.77
CA SER A 148 16.29 -25.20 12.34
C SER A 148 16.13 -23.70 12.20
N ASP A 149 17.24 -22.98 12.22
CA ASP A 149 17.34 -21.79 11.44
C ASP A 149 17.04 -22.22 10.01
N LEU A 150 15.75 -22.39 9.73
CA LEU A 150 15.19 -22.13 8.43
C LEU A 150 15.39 -20.63 8.20
N SER A 151 16.64 -20.19 8.34
CA SER A 151 17.07 -18.92 7.88
C SER A 151 16.93 -18.99 6.37
N TYR A 152 15.75 -18.58 5.90
CA TYR A 152 15.58 -18.23 4.52
C TYR A 152 16.71 -17.27 4.20
N ASN A 153 17.73 -17.76 3.51
CA ASN A 153 18.84 -16.92 3.09
C ASN A 153 18.32 -16.01 1.99
N TYR A 154 17.74 -14.88 2.41
CA TYR A 154 17.31 -13.84 1.51
C TYR A 154 18.47 -13.43 0.61
N THR A 155 18.29 -13.56 -0.68
CA THR A 155 19.26 -13.10 -1.67
C THR A 155 18.76 -11.77 -2.23
N GLY A 156 19.63 -10.77 -2.27
CA GLY A 156 19.28 -9.45 -2.81
C GLY A 156 18.65 -9.56 -4.21
N GLY A 157 17.48 -8.93 -4.40
CA GLY A 157 16.69 -8.94 -5.63
C GLY A 157 15.55 -9.97 -5.68
N GLU A 158 15.44 -10.89 -4.73
CA GLU A 158 14.31 -11.84 -4.69
C GLU A 158 12.97 -11.11 -4.44
N MET A 159 12.96 -10.15 -3.53
CA MET A 159 11.77 -9.33 -3.29
C MET A 159 11.37 -8.54 -4.53
N SER A 160 12.32 -7.93 -5.25
CA SER A 160 12.05 -7.20 -6.48
C SER A 160 11.40 -8.12 -7.53
N SER A 161 11.97 -9.30 -7.76
CA SER A 161 11.42 -10.25 -8.74
C SER A 161 10.05 -10.81 -8.35
N LEU A 162 9.71 -10.79 -7.05
CA LEU A 162 8.40 -11.18 -6.56
C LEU A 162 7.38 -10.04 -6.76
N LEU A 163 7.75 -8.81 -6.38
CA LEU A 163 6.87 -7.64 -6.42
C LEU A 163 6.64 -7.10 -7.85
N GLU A 164 7.51 -7.45 -8.81
CA GLU A 164 7.34 -7.10 -10.24
C GLU A 164 6.29 -7.94 -10.96
N LYS A 165 5.72 -8.97 -10.32
CA LYS A 165 4.64 -9.77 -10.91
C LYS A 165 3.33 -8.97 -10.80
N GLU A 166 2.67 -8.74 -11.93
CA GLU A 166 1.43 -7.96 -12.03
C GLU A 166 0.28 -8.50 -11.16
N ASP A 167 0.26 -9.81 -10.93
CA ASP A 167 -0.81 -10.53 -10.23
C ASP A 167 -0.48 -10.89 -8.77
N ILE A 168 0.63 -10.39 -8.22
CA ILE A 168 1.07 -10.77 -6.86
C ILE A 168 0.02 -10.42 -5.80
N LEU A 169 -0.61 -9.24 -5.92
CA LEU A 169 -1.58 -8.78 -4.92
C LEU A 169 -2.87 -9.61 -4.91
N ASP A 170 -3.26 -10.15 -6.07
CA ASP A 170 -4.45 -10.99 -6.22
C ASP A 170 -4.24 -12.41 -5.69
N ASN A 171 -2.97 -12.85 -5.63
CA ASN A 171 -2.58 -14.19 -5.18
C ASN A 171 -2.15 -14.26 -3.71
N LEU A 172 -2.16 -13.14 -2.97
CA LEU A 172 -1.86 -13.13 -1.53
C LEU A 172 -2.98 -13.81 -0.75
N ASP A 173 -2.62 -14.79 0.06
CA ASP A 173 -3.54 -15.36 1.06
C ASP A 173 -3.63 -14.50 2.34
N ASP A 174 -4.47 -14.89 3.29
CA ASP A 174 -4.67 -14.14 4.53
C ASP A 174 -3.40 -14.08 5.39
N SER A 175 -2.57 -15.12 5.37
CA SER A 175 -1.30 -15.18 6.10
C SER A 175 -0.26 -14.24 5.50
N ASP A 176 -0.22 -14.15 4.16
CA ASP A 176 0.65 -13.21 3.45
C ASP A 176 0.26 -11.77 3.76
N ARG A 177 -1.05 -11.48 3.75
CA ARG A 177 -1.60 -10.15 4.07
C ARG A 177 -1.28 -9.75 5.51
N GLU A 178 -1.46 -10.66 6.47
CA GLU A 178 -1.11 -10.42 7.87
C GLU A 178 0.39 -10.17 8.03
N SER A 179 1.22 -10.95 7.36
CA SER A 179 2.68 -10.80 7.37
C SER A 179 3.11 -9.44 6.81
N LEU A 180 2.51 -9.00 5.70
CA LEU A 180 2.76 -7.69 5.11
C LEU A 180 2.29 -6.55 6.03
N ASN A 181 1.11 -6.68 6.63
CA ASN A 181 0.57 -5.69 7.57
C ASN A 181 1.48 -5.50 8.79
N ASN A 182 2.12 -6.58 9.25
CA ASN A 182 3.07 -6.52 10.36
C ASN A 182 4.46 -6.02 9.91
N PHE A 183 4.88 -6.33 8.70
CA PHE A 183 6.21 -5.98 8.17
C PHE A 183 6.31 -4.52 7.71
N ILE A 184 5.31 -4.02 6.97
CA ILE A 184 5.34 -2.68 6.37
C ILE A 184 5.58 -1.57 7.41
N PRO A 185 4.88 -1.52 8.55
CA PRO A 185 5.14 -0.52 9.58
C PRO A 185 6.57 -0.60 10.12
N GLN A 186 7.08 -1.80 10.35
CA GLN A 186 8.45 -2.00 10.84
C GLN A 186 9.49 -1.57 9.81
N TYR A 187 9.24 -1.87 8.54
CA TYR A 187 10.08 -1.43 7.43
C TYR A 187 10.13 0.09 7.36
N ILE A 188 8.97 0.76 7.32
CA ILE A 188 8.87 2.22 7.29
C ILE A 188 9.59 2.85 8.50
N PHE A 189 9.45 2.27 9.68
CA PHE A 189 10.06 2.80 10.91
C PHE A 189 11.59 2.64 10.94
N ARG A 190 12.14 1.58 10.34
CA ARG A 190 13.60 1.29 10.32
C ARG A 190 14.36 1.97 9.21
N ILE A 191 13.71 2.30 8.12
CA ILE A 191 14.33 2.93 6.93
C ILE A 191 15.05 4.26 7.26
N PRO A 192 14.50 5.20 8.06
CA PRO A 192 15.17 6.46 8.37
C PRO A 192 16.53 6.30 9.02
N LEU A 193 16.75 5.20 9.76
CA LEU A 193 18.01 4.93 10.48
C LEU A 193 19.12 4.41 9.56
N THR A 194 18.77 3.88 8.39
CA THR A 194 19.71 3.25 7.46
C THR A 194 19.99 4.08 6.20
N LEU A 195 19.22 5.15 5.97
CA LEU A 195 19.25 5.91 4.72
C LEU A 195 19.98 7.24 4.83
N ARG A 196 21.08 7.36 4.08
CA ARG A 196 21.91 8.59 3.96
C ARG A 196 21.69 9.38 2.67
N SER A 197 20.61 9.18 1.91
CA SER A 197 20.39 9.92 0.67
C SER A 197 18.96 10.42 0.52
N ASP A 198 18.81 11.69 0.09
CA ASP A 198 17.54 12.39 -0.10
C ASP A 198 16.52 11.66 -1.00
N LYS A 199 17.01 10.91 -2.02
CA LYS A 199 16.15 10.13 -2.92
C LYS A 199 15.40 8.98 -2.22
N LYS A 200 15.96 8.42 -1.17
CA LYS A 200 15.37 7.31 -0.43
C LYS A 200 14.36 7.80 0.60
N LEU A 201 14.62 8.96 1.22
CA LEU A 201 13.64 9.62 2.10
C LEU A 201 12.35 9.96 1.32
N LYS A 202 12.49 10.41 0.07
CA LYS A 202 11.33 10.70 -0.78
C LYS A 202 10.40 9.50 -0.95
N VAL A 203 10.94 8.31 -1.23
CA VAL A 203 10.11 7.09 -1.39
C VAL A 203 9.32 6.76 -0.12
N ILE A 204 9.89 7.01 1.07
CA ILE A 204 9.20 6.77 2.33
C ILE A 204 8.07 7.77 2.55
N PHE A 205 8.35 9.06 2.29
CA PHE A 205 7.32 10.08 2.35
C PHE A 205 6.19 9.77 1.39
N ASP A 206 6.50 9.40 0.14
CA ASP A 206 5.50 9.05 -0.87
C ASP A 206 4.64 7.85 -0.42
N LEU A 207 5.21 6.83 0.22
CA LEU A 207 4.47 5.67 0.76
C LEU A 207 3.57 6.04 1.95
N VAL A 208 4.08 6.84 2.88
CA VAL A 208 3.30 7.31 4.04
C VAL A 208 2.16 8.20 3.59
N ASP A 209 2.41 9.09 2.64
CA ASP A 209 1.41 10.00 2.10
C ASP A 209 0.35 9.24 1.29
N ALA A 210 0.74 8.24 0.48
CA ALA A 210 -0.20 7.36 -0.20
C ALA A 210 -1.11 6.60 0.79
N GLY A 211 -0.55 6.07 1.88
CA GLY A 211 -1.31 5.41 2.95
C GLY A 211 -2.32 6.34 3.62
N LYS A 212 -1.91 7.57 3.94
CA LYS A 212 -2.81 8.59 4.48
C LYS A 212 -3.92 8.98 3.51
N GLN A 213 -3.59 9.13 2.22
CA GLN A 213 -4.58 9.45 1.19
C GLN A 213 -5.63 8.34 1.02
N ILE A 214 -5.22 7.06 1.04
CA ILE A 214 -6.15 5.92 0.99
C ILE A 214 -7.09 5.96 2.20
N TYR A 215 -6.54 6.13 3.40
CA TYR A 215 -7.32 6.21 4.63
C TYR A 215 -8.35 7.37 4.61
N LEU A 216 -7.95 8.56 4.13
CA LEU A 216 -8.86 9.69 4.00
C LEU A 216 -9.94 9.45 2.94
N LYS A 217 -9.61 8.79 1.82
CA LYS A 217 -10.60 8.39 0.79
C LYS A 217 -11.66 7.45 1.36
N GLU A 218 -11.26 6.45 2.12
CA GLU A 218 -12.20 5.52 2.77
C GLU A 218 -13.17 6.25 3.73
N ILE A 219 -12.65 7.22 4.50
CA ILE A 219 -13.50 8.03 5.37
C ILE A 219 -14.50 8.88 4.56
N ILE A 220 -14.05 9.48 3.47
CA ILE A 220 -14.91 10.26 2.55
C ILE A 220 -16.01 9.37 1.96
N GLU A 221 -15.65 8.20 1.45
CA GLU A 221 -16.59 7.26 0.86
C GLU A 221 -17.64 6.76 1.88
N GLU A 222 -17.21 6.44 3.09
CA GLU A 222 -18.12 6.03 4.16
C GLU A 222 -19.04 7.19 4.58
N PHE A 223 -18.53 8.43 4.66
CA PHE A 223 -19.33 9.61 4.93
C PHE A 223 -20.39 9.83 3.86
N GLU A 224 -20.00 9.80 2.57
CA GLU A 224 -20.93 9.96 1.46
C GLU A 224 -22.00 8.87 1.42
N LYS A 225 -21.60 7.62 1.67
CA LYS A 225 -22.54 6.49 1.75
C LYS A 225 -23.58 6.72 2.84
N ARG A 226 -23.16 7.22 4.01
CA ARG A 226 -24.05 7.56 5.12
C ARG A 226 -24.98 8.72 4.76
N LEU A 227 -24.49 9.77 4.10
CA LEU A 227 -25.31 10.89 3.66
C LEU A 227 -26.40 10.50 2.66
N ARG A 228 -26.11 9.52 1.79
CA ARG A 228 -27.07 9.00 0.78
C ARG A 228 -28.07 8.02 1.37
N ALA A 229 -27.88 7.54 2.60
CA ALA A 229 -28.79 6.59 3.21
C ALA A 229 -30.20 7.21 3.42
N THR A 230 -31.23 6.46 3.07
CA THR A 230 -32.63 6.92 3.18
C THR A 230 -33.06 7.11 4.62
N ILE A 231 -32.52 6.28 5.53
CA ILE A 231 -32.85 6.34 6.96
C ILE A 231 -31.64 6.94 7.69
N GLN A 232 -31.85 8.11 8.25
CA GLN A 232 -30.84 8.82 9.05
C GLN A 232 -31.01 8.49 10.53
N ASN A 233 -29.92 8.08 11.17
CA ASN A 233 -29.89 7.73 12.58
C ASN A 233 -28.85 8.58 13.31
N GLU A 234 -29.28 9.37 14.28
CA GLU A 234 -28.44 10.31 15.04
C GLU A 234 -27.30 9.59 15.78
N ASN A 235 -27.59 8.49 16.46
CA ASN A 235 -26.57 7.73 17.21
C ASN A 235 -25.45 7.22 16.29
N ARG A 236 -25.80 6.73 15.07
CA ARG A 236 -24.78 6.28 14.10
C ARG A 236 -23.91 7.41 13.60
N TRP A 237 -24.47 8.62 13.49
CA TRP A 237 -23.69 9.82 13.14
C TRP A 237 -22.80 10.28 14.31
N GLN A 238 -23.30 10.22 15.53
CA GLN A 238 -22.52 10.50 16.74
C GLN A 238 -21.32 9.55 16.84
N GLU A 239 -21.51 8.25 16.64
CA GLU A 239 -20.44 7.25 16.62
C GLU A 239 -19.40 7.52 15.52
N PHE A 240 -19.87 7.81 14.31
CA PHE A 240 -18.98 8.08 13.17
C PHE A 240 -18.19 9.38 13.38
N LEU A 241 -18.85 10.47 13.72
CA LEU A 241 -18.19 11.74 13.95
C LEU A 241 -17.26 11.67 15.16
N ARG A 242 -17.64 10.98 16.24
CA ARG A 242 -16.78 10.76 17.40
C ARG A 242 -15.45 10.10 16.99
N LYS A 243 -15.49 9.13 16.11
CA LYS A 243 -14.30 8.42 15.63
C LYS A 243 -13.40 9.31 14.77
N TYR A 244 -13.99 10.18 13.97
CA TYR A 244 -13.26 10.88 12.90
C TYR A 244 -13.27 12.40 13.03
N ILE A 245 -13.85 12.97 14.10
CA ILE A 245 -14.06 14.42 14.21
C ILE A 245 -12.76 15.23 14.11
N LEU A 246 -11.66 14.75 14.67
CA LEU A 246 -10.36 15.42 14.59
C LEU A 246 -9.81 15.46 13.16
N ILE A 247 -10.26 14.58 12.28
CA ILE A 247 -9.93 14.63 10.85
C ILE A 247 -10.72 15.75 10.16
N PHE A 248 -12.01 15.88 10.48
CA PHE A 248 -12.87 16.94 9.96
C PHE A 248 -12.60 18.31 10.58
N ARG A 249 -12.16 18.30 11.84
CA ARG A 249 -11.85 19.50 12.63
C ARG A 249 -10.39 19.45 13.09
N ASN A 250 -9.48 19.48 12.14
CA ASN A 250 -8.04 19.30 12.33
C ASN A 250 -7.35 20.42 13.13
N SER A 251 -8.07 21.49 13.49
CA SER A 251 -7.62 22.53 14.41
C SER A 251 -7.73 22.14 15.89
N TYR A 252 -8.28 20.97 16.20
CA TYR A 252 -8.37 20.44 17.56
C TYR A 252 -7.42 19.27 17.76
N GLY A 253 -6.95 19.09 19.00
CA GLY A 253 -6.01 18.03 19.38
C GLY A 253 -6.65 16.86 20.12
N GLU A 254 -7.71 17.12 20.90
CA GLU A 254 -8.30 16.12 21.80
C GLU A 254 -9.82 16.13 21.75
N VAL A 255 -10.41 14.95 22.01
CA VAL A 255 -11.85 14.73 22.12
C VAL A 255 -12.19 14.29 23.54
N LEU A 256 -13.09 14.99 24.18
CA LEU A 256 -13.70 14.58 25.45
C LEU A 256 -15.12 14.08 25.21
N GLU A 257 -15.38 12.84 25.62
CA GLU A 257 -16.66 12.17 25.44
C GLU A 257 -17.44 12.09 26.75
N LYS A 258 -18.75 12.36 26.66
CA LYS A 258 -19.69 12.16 27.75
C LYS A 258 -19.25 12.72 29.12
N GLU A 259 -18.51 13.81 29.09
CA GLU A 259 -18.19 14.51 30.32
C GLU A 259 -19.42 15.29 30.83
N SER A 260 -19.76 15.10 32.10
CA SER A 260 -20.91 15.77 32.71
C SER A 260 -20.65 17.24 32.87
N VAL A 261 -21.43 18.07 32.18
CA VAL A 261 -21.33 19.52 32.24
C VAL A 261 -22.40 20.18 33.12
N THR A 262 -23.33 19.39 33.63
CA THR A 262 -24.42 19.88 34.50
C THR A 262 -24.55 19.03 35.76
N LEU A 263 -25.07 19.63 36.82
CA LEU A 263 -25.38 18.92 38.08
C LEU A 263 -26.42 17.81 37.89
N SER A 264 -27.25 17.88 36.82
CA SER A 264 -28.27 16.90 36.48
C SER A 264 -27.75 15.75 35.57
N GLY A 265 -26.43 15.69 35.29
CA GLY A 265 -25.83 14.64 34.46
C GLY A 265 -26.15 14.76 32.96
N LYS A 266 -26.46 15.95 32.45
CA LYS A 266 -26.62 16.18 31.03
C LYS A 266 -25.25 16.36 30.34
N PHE A 267 -25.13 15.84 29.15
CA PHE A 267 -23.87 15.75 28.42
C PHE A 267 -24.05 16.32 27.02
N PRO A 268 -23.10 17.12 26.51
CA PRO A 268 -22.98 17.34 25.07
C PRO A 268 -22.58 16.01 24.40
N ASP A 269 -22.77 15.92 23.10
CA ASP A 269 -22.35 14.73 22.35
C ASP A 269 -20.84 14.51 22.44
N PHE A 270 -20.06 15.59 22.31
CA PHE A 270 -18.62 15.63 22.63
C PHE A 270 -18.13 17.07 22.79
N MET A 271 -16.97 17.19 23.39
CA MET A 271 -16.23 18.44 23.50
C MET A 271 -14.87 18.28 22.86
N LEU A 272 -14.39 19.32 22.19
CA LEU A 272 -13.08 19.34 21.57
C LEU A 272 -12.16 20.34 22.29
N ILE A 273 -10.89 19.97 22.40
CA ILE A 273 -9.86 20.81 22.99
C ILE A 273 -8.91 21.24 21.87
N ASP A 274 -8.70 22.55 21.74
CA ASP A 274 -7.77 23.09 20.76
C ASP A 274 -6.30 22.98 21.24
N PRO A 275 -5.29 23.26 20.39
CA PRO A 275 -3.87 23.20 20.75
C PRO A 275 -3.44 24.14 21.87
N TYR A 276 -4.29 25.11 22.22
CA TYR A 276 -4.08 26.04 23.32
C TYR A 276 -4.83 25.65 24.58
N ASN A 277 -5.41 24.45 24.60
CA ASN A 277 -6.21 23.88 25.68
C ASN A 277 -7.57 24.54 25.90
N TYR A 278 -8.10 25.32 24.96
CA TYR A 278 -9.47 25.83 25.06
C TYR A 278 -10.48 24.77 24.65
N LEU A 279 -11.61 24.78 25.36
CA LEU A 279 -12.67 23.81 25.21
C LEU A 279 -13.83 24.38 24.40
N ASP A 280 -14.29 23.63 23.37
CA ASP A 280 -15.50 23.90 22.61
C ASP A 280 -16.46 22.71 22.64
N ILE A 281 -17.75 22.96 22.37
CA ILE A 281 -18.84 22.02 22.52
C ILE A 281 -19.39 21.63 21.12
N TYR A 282 -19.72 20.36 20.96
CA TYR A 282 -20.34 19.86 19.74
C TYR A 282 -21.63 19.10 20.06
N GLU A 283 -22.69 19.46 19.35
CA GLU A 283 -23.99 18.80 19.35
C GLU A 283 -24.30 18.30 17.96
N ILE A 284 -24.76 17.06 17.83
CA ILE A 284 -25.03 16.41 16.55
C ILE A 284 -26.52 16.21 16.39
N LYS A 285 -27.02 16.66 15.26
CA LYS A 285 -28.36 16.38 14.77
C LYS A 285 -28.26 15.64 13.45
N ARG A 286 -29.36 15.02 13.00
CA ARG A 286 -29.35 14.27 11.75
C ARG A 286 -29.13 15.15 10.52
N PRO A 287 -28.55 14.63 9.43
CA PRO A 287 -28.43 15.36 8.16
C PRO A 287 -29.77 15.76 7.53
N ASP A 288 -30.84 15.05 7.84
CA ASP A 288 -32.21 15.36 7.37
C ASP A 288 -32.99 16.26 8.33
N THR A 289 -32.40 16.75 9.42
CA THR A 289 -33.03 17.71 10.32
C THR A 289 -33.34 19.00 9.57
N PRO A 290 -34.62 19.45 9.53
CA PRO A 290 -34.97 20.71 8.91
C PRO A 290 -34.25 21.88 9.58
N LEU A 291 -33.69 22.79 8.78
CA LEU A 291 -32.91 23.93 9.30
C LEU A 291 -33.76 25.16 9.47
N LEU A 292 -34.57 25.48 8.45
CA LEU A 292 -35.33 26.70 8.37
C LEU A 292 -36.82 26.41 8.18
N GLY A 293 -37.65 27.10 8.94
CA GLY A 293 -39.07 27.26 8.69
C GLY A 293 -39.34 28.56 7.91
N PHE A 294 -40.51 28.69 7.27
CA PHE A 294 -40.92 29.85 6.50
C PHE A 294 -42.20 30.44 7.05
N ASP A 295 -42.20 31.74 7.37
CA ASP A 295 -43.40 32.49 7.74
C ASP A 295 -43.96 33.17 6.46
N SER A 296 -44.98 32.59 5.89
CA SER A 296 -45.62 33.10 4.68
C SER A 296 -46.32 34.46 4.88
N SER A 297 -46.67 34.79 6.13
CA SER A 297 -47.34 36.06 6.43
C SER A 297 -46.38 37.27 6.36
N ARG A 298 -45.12 37.05 6.65
CA ARG A 298 -44.06 38.07 6.69
C ARG A 298 -42.97 37.87 5.63
N GLY A 299 -42.99 36.75 4.90
CA GLY A 299 -42.00 36.44 3.92
C GLY A 299 -40.60 36.14 4.48
N ASN A 300 -40.50 35.76 5.77
CA ASN A 300 -39.24 35.59 6.47
C ASN A 300 -38.95 34.11 6.78
N TYR A 301 -37.71 33.75 6.74
CA TYR A 301 -37.23 32.46 7.26
C TYR A 301 -36.85 32.61 8.77
N TYR A 302 -37.01 31.53 9.50
CA TYR A 302 -36.63 31.41 10.91
C TYR A 302 -36.05 30.04 11.20
N TRP A 303 -35.35 29.86 12.33
CA TRP A 303 -34.84 28.51 12.70
C TRP A 303 -36.00 27.54 12.90
N ASP A 304 -35.90 26.37 12.27
CA ASP A 304 -36.85 25.29 12.54
C ASP A 304 -36.88 24.93 14.02
N LYS A 305 -37.97 24.32 14.47
CA LYS A 305 -38.19 23.96 15.89
C LYS A 305 -37.06 23.09 16.44
N GLU A 306 -36.58 22.13 15.69
CA GLU A 306 -35.55 21.20 16.17
C GLU A 306 -34.17 21.90 16.28
N ILE A 307 -33.86 22.79 15.37
CA ILE A 307 -32.64 23.61 15.43
C ILE A 307 -32.74 24.63 16.58
N SER A 308 -33.89 25.27 16.76
CA SER A 308 -34.11 26.18 17.89
C SER A 308 -33.91 25.50 19.26
N LYS A 309 -34.35 24.24 19.38
CA LYS A 309 -34.12 23.44 20.60
C LYS A 309 -32.64 23.10 20.76
N ALA A 310 -31.94 22.72 19.67
CA ALA A 310 -30.52 22.43 19.74
C ALA A 310 -29.68 23.66 20.11
N ILE A 311 -30.01 24.85 19.58
CA ILE A 311 -29.38 26.10 19.97
C ILE A 311 -29.58 26.36 21.49
N ALA A 312 -30.80 26.27 21.97
CA ALA A 312 -31.10 26.45 23.39
C ALA A 312 -30.36 25.42 24.28
N GLN A 313 -30.24 24.21 23.83
CA GLN A 313 -29.51 23.13 24.50
C GLN A 313 -28.01 23.45 24.60
N VAL A 314 -27.38 23.84 23.52
CA VAL A 314 -25.96 24.18 23.47
C VAL A 314 -25.65 25.44 24.27
N GLU A 315 -26.47 26.49 24.18
CA GLU A 315 -26.34 27.68 25.01
C GLU A 315 -26.45 27.35 26.49
N ASN A 316 -27.36 26.46 26.90
CA ASN A 316 -27.42 25.98 28.27
C ASN A 316 -26.16 25.21 28.69
N TYR A 317 -25.58 24.38 27.82
CA TYR A 317 -24.31 23.73 28.10
C TYR A 317 -23.18 24.76 28.31
N ILE A 318 -23.07 25.75 27.44
CA ILE A 318 -22.08 26.84 27.55
C ILE A 318 -22.24 27.55 28.91
N HIS A 319 -23.46 27.91 29.26
CA HIS A 319 -23.75 28.56 30.55
C HIS A 319 -23.34 27.70 31.75
N GLN A 320 -23.68 26.41 31.75
CA GLN A 320 -23.34 25.47 32.82
C GLN A 320 -21.83 25.23 32.94
N ILE A 321 -21.15 25.09 31.82
CA ILE A 321 -19.69 24.92 31.74
C ILE A 321 -19.00 26.16 32.33
N GLN A 322 -19.42 27.36 31.96
CA GLN A 322 -18.85 28.60 32.48
C GLN A 322 -19.10 28.75 33.99
N ARG A 323 -20.31 28.40 34.44
CA ARG A 323 -20.69 28.48 35.86
C ARG A 323 -19.92 27.48 36.73
N ASN A 324 -19.58 26.32 36.20
CA ASN A 324 -18.92 25.24 36.93
C ASN A 324 -17.48 25.00 36.46
N SER A 325 -16.84 26.00 35.86
CA SER A 325 -15.55 25.87 35.17
C SER A 325 -14.46 25.21 36.03
N ASP A 326 -14.27 25.67 37.26
CA ASP A 326 -13.23 25.16 38.16
C ASP A 326 -13.44 23.68 38.51
N ALA A 327 -14.68 23.28 38.75
CA ALA A 327 -15.03 21.91 39.07
C ALA A 327 -14.77 21.00 37.86
N LEU A 328 -15.16 21.43 36.65
CA LEU A 328 -14.97 20.69 35.42
C LEU A 328 -13.49 20.57 35.05
N ILE A 329 -12.71 21.66 35.17
CA ILE A 329 -11.25 21.64 34.93
C ILE A 329 -10.58 20.62 35.86
N ASN A 330 -10.91 20.66 37.15
CA ASN A 330 -10.33 19.77 38.16
C ASN A 330 -10.73 18.29 37.89
N ASP A 331 -11.96 18.03 37.47
CA ASP A 331 -12.44 16.70 37.18
C ASP A 331 -11.73 16.12 35.93
N ILE A 332 -11.63 16.89 34.86
CA ILE A 332 -10.91 16.50 33.63
C ILE A 332 -9.42 16.27 33.90
N ARG A 333 -8.78 17.17 34.67
CA ARG A 333 -7.38 17.00 35.08
C ARG A 333 -7.17 15.69 35.85
N LYS A 334 -8.05 15.38 36.80
CA LYS A 334 -7.96 14.15 37.61
C LYS A 334 -8.21 12.89 36.77
N LYS A 335 -9.19 12.89 35.86
CA LYS A 335 -9.61 11.72 35.12
C LYS A 335 -8.75 11.48 33.87
N LYS A 336 -8.34 12.53 33.18
CA LYS A 336 -7.67 12.47 31.87
C LYS A 336 -6.23 12.98 31.88
N GLY A 337 -5.80 13.63 32.95
CA GLY A 337 -4.47 14.25 32.99
C GLY A 337 -4.34 15.50 32.11
N LEU A 338 -5.46 16.05 31.62
CA LEU A 338 -5.48 17.19 30.71
C LEU A 338 -5.69 18.49 31.50
N ASP A 339 -4.88 19.49 31.17
CA ASP A 339 -4.98 20.84 31.77
C ASP A 339 -5.67 21.77 30.76
N ILE A 340 -6.97 22.00 30.96
CA ILE A 340 -7.80 22.72 30.02
C ILE A 340 -8.13 24.14 30.54
N SER A 341 -8.47 25.03 29.62
CA SER A 341 -8.96 26.38 29.87
C SER A 341 -10.40 26.53 29.38
N ILE A 342 -11.26 27.10 30.22
CA ILE A 342 -12.66 27.36 29.87
C ILE A 342 -12.86 28.88 29.83
N VAL A 343 -12.65 29.46 28.66
CA VAL A 343 -12.84 30.89 28.41
C VAL A 343 -13.70 31.07 27.17
N ARG A 344 -14.96 31.51 27.36
CA ARG A 344 -15.93 31.73 26.28
C ARG A 344 -16.00 30.54 25.30
N PRO A 345 -16.32 29.31 25.75
CA PRO A 345 -16.44 28.18 24.89
C PRO A 345 -17.46 28.43 23.80
N ARG A 346 -17.18 27.97 22.59
CA ARG A 346 -18.11 28.00 21.47
C ARG A 346 -18.87 26.68 21.38
N GLY A 347 -20.09 26.77 20.88
CA GLY A 347 -20.92 25.62 20.57
C GLY A 347 -21.04 25.44 19.06
N TYR A 348 -20.91 24.21 18.59
CA TYR A 348 -21.12 23.87 17.20
C TYR A 348 -22.23 22.84 17.09
N ILE A 349 -23.22 23.13 16.25
CA ILE A 349 -24.30 22.20 15.92
C ILE A 349 -24.06 21.68 14.52
N ILE A 350 -23.80 20.38 14.40
CA ILE A 350 -23.69 19.72 13.10
C ILE A 350 -25.07 19.22 12.72
N ALA A 351 -25.70 19.81 11.70
CA ALA A 351 -27.08 19.51 11.32
C ALA A 351 -27.34 19.85 9.84
N GLY A 352 -28.28 19.12 9.25
CA GLY A 352 -28.77 19.43 7.91
C GLY A 352 -27.77 19.23 6.79
N LYS A 353 -28.24 19.42 5.56
CA LYS A 353 -27.47 19.39 4.31
C LYS A 353 -27.72 20.64 3.50
N ARG A 354 -26.75 21.06 2.69
CA ARG A 354 -26.87 22.24 1.83
C ARG A 354 -28.00 22.12 0.80
N GLU A 355 -28.39 20.92 0.41
CA GLU A 355 -29.55 20.70 -0.48
C GLU A 355 -30.90 21.21 0.09
N GLN A 356 -30.97 21.46 1.39
CA GLN A 356 -32.14 22.06 2.05
C GLN A 356 -32.25 23.57 1.77
N ILE A 357 -31.12 24.20 1.38
CA ILE A 357 -31.08 25.62 1.00
C ILE A 357 -31.36 25.72 -0.50
N LYS A 358 -32.60 26.01 -0.85
CA LYS A 358 -33.10 25.87 -2.23
C LYS A 358 -32.85 27.08 -3.12
N ASN A 359 -32.56 28.25 -2.57
CA ASN A 359 -32.39 29.50 -3.30
C ASN A 359 -31.53 30.50 -2.49
N THR A 360 -31.11 31.57 -3.16
CA THR A 360 -30.26 32.63 -2.58
C THR A 360 -30.93 33.34 -1.39
N THR A 361 -32.21 33.58 -1.42
CA THR A 361 -32.93 34.19 -0.30
C THR A 361 -32.82 33.33 0.95
N MET A 362 -32.98 32.02 0.79
CA MET A 362 -32.85 31.06 1.89
C MET A 362 -31.40 31.00 2.41
N GLU A 363 -30.42 31.09 1.51
CA GLU A 363 -29.00 31.20 1.87
C GLU A 363 -28.71 32.48 2.67
N ASP A 364 -29.20 33.61 2.21
CA ASP A 364 -29.02 34.90 2.87
C ASP A 364 -29.62 34.86 4.29
N PHE A 365 -30.83 34.34 4.44
CA PHE A 365 -31.47 34.20 5.75
C PHE A 365 -30.71 33.25 6.66
N PHE A 366 -30.24 32.11 6.12
CA PHE A 366 -29.43 31.19 6.91
C PHE A 366 -28.17 31.89 7.44
N ARG A 367 -27.46 32.64 6.62
CA ARG A 367 -26.26 33.38 7.04
C ARG A 367 -26.59 34.43 8.08
N ILE A 368 -27.62 35.26 7.85
CA ILE A 368 -28.07 36.28 8.80
C ILE A 368 -28.40 35.65 10.15
N LEU A 369 -29.15 34.56 10.17
CA LEU A 369 -29.56 33.88 11.38
C LEU A 369 -28.36 33.23 12.10
N ASN A 370 -27.44 32.61 11.36
CA ASN A 370 -26.27 31.97 11.94
C ASN A 370 -25.29 32.98 12.49
N GLU A 371 -25.04 34.10 11.79
CA GLU A 371 -24.17 35.17 12.26
C GLU A 371 -24.79 35.95 13.45
N SER A 372 -26.12 35.89 13.63
CA SER A 372 -26.78 36.47 14.80
C SER A 372 -26.59 35.68 16.09
N LEU A 373 -26.18 34.40 15.98
CA LEU A 373 -25.88 33.56 17.12
C LEU A 373 -24.52 33.97 17.71
N LYS A 374 -24.50 34.31 19.00
CA LYS A 374 -23.28 34.85 19.64
C LYS A 374 -22.22 33.77 19.93
N ASN A 375 -22.67 32.65 20.44
CA ASN A 375 -21.79 31.61 20.98
C ASN A 375 -21.93 30.28 20.23
N VAL A 376 -22.86 30.17 19.27
CA VAL A 376 -23.22 28.95 18.57
C VAL A 376 -23.07 29.15 17.08
N ASP A 377 -22.50 28.15 16.40
CA ASP A 377 -22.45 28.08 14.93
C ASP A 377 -23.12 26.79 14.46
N ILE A 378 -23.86 26.86 13.36
CA ILE A 378 -24.47 25.71 12.71
C ILE A 378 -23.63 25.34 11.50
N LEU A 379 -23.21 24.07 11.46
CA LEU A 379 -22.37 23.51 10.40
C LEU A 379 -23.17 22.46 9.63
N PHE A 380 -23.14 22.52 8.30
CA PHE A 380 -23.70 21.46 7.47
C PHE A 380 -22.79 20.24 7.43
N TYR A 381 -23.38 19.06 7.26
CA TYR A 381 -22.63 17.85 6.99
C TYR A 381 -21.78 17.96 5.71
N ASP A 382 -22.35 18.61 4.67
CA ASP A 382 -21.63 18.85 3.41
C ASP A 382 -20.38 19.70 3.61
N ASP A 383 -20.41 20.69 4.50
CA ASP A 383 -19.25 21.55 4.74
C ASP A 383 -18.08 20.78 5.37
N LEU A 384 -18.37 19.83 6.26
CA LEU A 384 -17.35 18.93 6.81
C LEU A 384 -16.76 18.04 5.71
N LEU A 385 -17.62 17.47 4.88
CA LEU A 385 -17.20 16.57 3.79
C LEU A 385 -16.34 17.31 2.75
N GLU A 386 -16.81 18.46 2.27
CA GLU A 386 -16.10 19.27 1.27
C GLU A 386 -14.77 19.84 1.82
N GLY A 387 -14.76 20.19 3.10
CA GLY A 387 -13.52 20.55 3.79
C GLY A 387 -12.48 19.44 3.72
N LEU A 388 -12.87 18.20 4.00
CA LEU A 388 -11.97 17.04 3.94
C LEU A 388 -11.54 16.69 2.51
N LYS A 389 -12.45 16.76 1.53
CA LYS A 389 -12.11 16.57 0.10
C LYS A 389 -11.10 17.61 -0.38
N THR A 390 -11.33 18.87 -0.01
CA THR A 390 -10.40 19.97 -0.32
C THR A 390 -9.03 19.74 0.30
N PHE A 391 -8.99 19.31 1.55
CA PHE A 391 -7.74 18.97 2.21
C PHE A 391 -7.02 17.82 1.48
N LEU A 392 -7.73 16.73 1.18
CA LEU A 392 -7.17 15.59 0.44
C LEU A 392 -6.62 16.03 -0.93
N SER A 393 -7.35 16.87 -1.67
CA SER A 393 -6.89 17.35 -2.99
C SER A 393 -5.59 18.15 -2.93
N ARG A 394 -5.37 18.90 -1.84
CA ARG A 394 -4.15 19.69 -1.64
C ARG A 394 -2.93 18.84 -1.28
N ILE A 395 -3.12 17.78 -0.52
CA ILE A 395 -2.02 16.88 -0.14
C ILE A 395 -1.70 15.84 -1.22
N SER A 396 -2.55 15.73 -2.25
CA SER A 396 -2.35 14.83 -3.39
C SER A 396 -1.65 15.51 -4.58
N GLN A 397 -1.36 16.80 -4.50
CA GLN A 397 -0.58 17.59 -5.46
C GLN A 397 0.91 17.58 -5.08
#